data_cde1a937e49d6ceb60428df409d6575d
#
_entry.id   cde1a937e49d6ceb60428df409d6575d
#
_cell.length_a   1.000
_cell.length_b   1.000
_cell.length_c   1.000
_cell.angle_alpha   90.00
_cell.angle_beta   90.00
_cell.angle_gamma   90.00
#
_symmetry.space_group_name_H-M   'P 1'
#
loop_
_entity.id
_entity.type
_entity.pdbx_description
1 polymer ?
#
loop_
_entity_poly.entity_id
_entity_poly.type
_entity_poly.pdbx_seq_one_letter_code
_entity_poly.pdbx_strand_id
1 'polypeptide(L)'
;GPCARSVMDAALPHRALAGHDPNDSTSLDVPVPDVVAAAKRADVRGMRIGLVSQLSGDGYQPGVRQRFDEAVEILTNLGAEPVEVSCPNFEYALAAYYLILPSEASSNLARFDGMRFGIRVGDDGEANVEEVMSATRAAGFGDEVKRRIMLGTYALSSGYYDAYYGQAQKVRTLIARDFDAAFNEVDVLLSPTAPTTAFKLGEKLDDPLAMYLNDVATIPVNLAGNAAMSLPI
;
A
#
# COMPACT_ATOMS: atom_id res chain seq x y z
N GLY A 1 -1.93 -9.56 -4.15
CA GLY A 1 -1.27 -9.87 -5.42
C GLY A 1 -0.32 -11.05 -5.28
N PRO A 2 0.10 -11.69 -6.39
CA PRO A 2 1.03 -12.81 -6.35
C PRO A 2 2.45 -12.34 -5.97
N CYS A 3 3.14 -13.15 -5.17
CA CYS A 3 4.55 -12.96 -4.82
C CYS A 3 5.37 -14.07 -5.48
N ALA A 4 6.38 -13.69 -6.27
CA ALA A 4 7.22 -14.62 -7.00
C ALA A 4 8.64 -14.05 -7.20
N ARG A 5 9.59 -14.89 -7.65
CA ARG A 5 10.97 -14.46 -7.88
C ARG A 5 11.23 -13.88 -9.27
N SER A 6 10.27 -14.03 -10.19
CA SER A 6 10.36 -13.43 -11.52
C SER A 6 9.04 -12.81 -11.93
N VAL A 7 9.09 -11.86 -12.88
CA VAL A 7 7.89 -11.25 -13.47
C VAL A 7 6.97 -12.28 -14.10
N MET A 8 7.54 -13.26 -14.80
CA MET A 8 6.77 -14.32 -15.44
C MET A 8 6.05 -15.20 -14.41
N ASP A 9 6.73 -15.57 -13.33
CA ASP A 9 6.15 -16.37 -12.26
C ASP A 9 5.09 -15.59 -11.46
N ALA A 10 5.11 -14.26 -11.48
CA ALA A 10 4.05 -13.41 -10.91
C ALA A 10 2.88 -13.26 -11.90
N ALA A 11 3.15 -13.15 -13.21
CA ALA A 11 2.13 -12.98 -14.24
C ALA A 11 1.22 -14.22 -14.39
N LEU A 12 1.77 -15.42 -14.27
CA LEU A 12 1.00 -16.66 -14.40
C LEU A 12 -0.10 -16.82 -13.34
N PRO A 13 0.18 -16.73 -12.02
CA PRO A 13 -0.86 -16.77 -11.01
C PRO A 13 -1.77 -15.54 -11.07
N HIS A 14 -1.26 -14.34 -11.42
CA HIS A 14 -2.12 -13.18 -11.61
C HIS A 14 -3.20 -13.46 -12.66
N ARG A 15 -2.84 -14.01 -13.82
CA ARG A 15 -3.80 -14.40 -14.86
C ARG A 15 -4.87 -15.38 -14.36
N ALA A 16 -4.50 -16.28 -13.44
CA ALA A 16 -5.42 -17.26 -12.88
C ALA A 16 -6.36 -16.68 -11.82
N LEU A 17 -5.91 -15.63 -11.09
CA LEU A 17 -6.64 -15.03 -9.97
C LEU A 17 -7.48 -13.82 -10.38
N ALA A 18 -7.05 -13.07 -11.42
CA ALA A 18 -7.72 -11.85 -11.84
C ALA A 18 -9.03 -12.17 -12.58
N GLY A 19 -10.04 -11.34 -12.33
CA GLY A 19 -11.36 -11.45 -12.95
C GLY A 19 -12.44 -10.88 -12.04
N HIS A 20 -13.63 -10.72 -12.60
CA HIS A 20 -14.79 -10.24 -11.84
C HIS A 20 -15.35 -11.35 -10.94
N ASP A 21 -15.56 -11.02 -9.66
CA ASP A 21 -16.30 -11.84 -8.70
C ASP A 21 -17.64 -11.16 -8.36
N PRO A 22 -18.78 -11.73 -8.77
CA PRO A 22 -20.10 -11.14 -8.48
C PRO A 22 -20.47 -11.16 -7.00
N ASN A 23 -19.76 -11.92 -6.16
CA ASN A 23 -19.97 -11.94 -4.71
C ASN A 23 -19.16 -10.87 -3.96
N ASP A 24 -18.22 -10.20 -4.63
CA ASP A 24 -17.44 -9.10 -4.07
C ASP A 24 -17.88 -7.77 -4.71
N SER A 25 -18.55 -6.93 -3.93
CA SER A 25 -19.03 -5.63 -4.38
C SER A 25 -17.92 -4.64 -4.76
N THR A 26 -16.67 -4.92 -4.42
CA THR A 26 -15.50 -4.12 -4.79
C THR A 26 -14.79 -4.63 -6.04
N SER A 27 -15.16 -5.81 -6.53
CA SER A 27 -14.62 -6.40 -7.76
C SER A 27 -15.13 -5.66 -8.99
N LEU A 28 -14.22 -5.23 -9.86
CA LEU A 28 -14.55 -4.49 -11.07
C LEU A 28 -14.87 -5.46 -12.23
N ASP A 29 -15.98 -5.21 -12.93
CA ASP A 29 -16.33 -5.94 -14.16
C ASP A 29 -15.63 -5.27 -15.35
N VAL A 30 -14.33 -5.55 -15.48
CA VAL A 30 -13.49 -5.04 -16.58
C VAL A 30 -12.66 -6.18 -17.18
N PRO A 31 -12.31 -6.10 -18.48
CA PRO A 31 -11.44 -7.09 -19.09
C PRO A 31 -10.09 -7.19 -18.38
N VAL A 32 -9.63 -8.42 -18.12
CA VAL A 32 -8.29 -8.67 -17.59
C VAL A 32 -7.28 -8.60 -18.73
N PRO A 33 -6.26 -7.72 -18.67
CA PRO A 33 -5.24 -7.65 -19.72
C PRO A 33 -4.38 -8.91 -19.77
N ASP A 34 -3.84 -9.25 -20.95
CA ASP A 34 -2.90 -10.38 -21.08
C ASP A 34 -1.51 -10.00 -20.54
N VAL A 35 -1.39 -10.09 -19.20
CA VAL A 35 -0.15 -9.79 -18.48
C VAL A 35 1.00 -10.75 -18.82
N VAL A 36 0.68 -11.99 -19.27
CA VAL A 36 1.69 -12.98 -19.69
C VAL A 36 2.30 -12.58 -21.04
N ALA A 37 1.48 -12.13 -21.98
CA ALA A 37 1.99 -11.60 -23.25
C ALA A 37 2.81 -10.31 -23.03
N ALA A 38 2.36 -9.43 -22.11
CA ALA A 38 3.09 -8.23 -21.75
C ALA A 38 4.48 -8.57 -21.15
N ALA A 39 4.55 -9.51 -20.21
CA ALA A 39 5.81 -9.97 -19.60
C ALA A 39 6.80 -10.57 -20.62
N LYS A 40 6.29 -11.17 -21.71
CA LYS A 40 7.13 -11.76 -22.78
C LYS A 40 7.72 -10.73 -23.75
N ARG A 41 7.16 -9.53 -23.85
CA ARG A 41 7.64 -8.53 -24.82
C ARG A 41 9.08 -8.12 -24.59
N ALA A 42 9.50 -7.95 -23.31
CA ALA A 42 10.87 -7.62 -22.90
C ALA A 42 11.49 -6.45 -23.71
N ASP A 43 10.72 -5.43 -24.04
CA ASP A 43 11.14 -4.28 -24.83
C ASP A 43 10.70 -2.99 -24.14
N VAL A 44 11.67 -2.13 -23.87
CA VAL A 44 11.48 -0.82 -23.19
C VAL A 44 11.86 0.37 -24.08
N ARG A 45 12.17 0.13 -25.36
CA ARG A 45 12.60 1.19 -26.28
C ARG A 45 11.52 2.25 -26.47
N GLY A 46 11.89 3.52 -26.25
CA GLY A 46 11.00 4.65 -26.35
C GLY A 46 9.99 4.76 -25.19
N MET A 47 10.09 3.89 -24.18
CA MET A 47 9.28 4.00 -22.98
C MET A 47 9.79 5.16 -22.10
N ARG A 48 8.92 6.09 -21.78
CA ARG A 48 9.24 7.22 -20.88
C ARG A 48 9.08 6.74 -19.44
N ILE A 49 10.17 6.80 -18.68
CA ILE A 49 10.23 6.32 -17.30
C ILE A 49 10.34 7.52 -16.36
N GLY A 50 9.32 7.78 -15.56
CA GLY A 50 9.30 8.87 -14.60
C GLY A 50 10.10 8.54 -13.34
N LEU A 51 11.09 9.36 -13.04
CA LEU A 51 11.85 9.33 -11.80
C LEU A 51 11.28 10.37 -10.85
N VAL A 52 10.65 9.91 -9.76
CA VAL A 52 9.94 10.80 -8.83
C VAL A 52 10.94 11.50 -7.92
N SER A 53 11.08 12.83 -8.04
CA SER A 53 12.04 13.62 -7.26
C SER A 53 11.84 13.50 -5.75
N GLN A 54 10.61 13.41 -5.26
CA GLN A 54 10.29 13.23 -3.83
C GLN A 54 10.67 11.84 -3.27
N LEU A 55 10.93 10.87 -4.14
CA LEU A 55 11.33 9.51 -3.75
C LEU A 55 12.82 9.22 -4.06
N SER A 56 13.60 10.23 -4.45
CA SER A 56 15.04 10.12 -4.73
C SER A 56 15.94 10.76 -3.65
N GLY A 57 15.33 11.33 -2.59
CA GLY A 57 16.02 12.10 -1.56
C GLY A 57 16.87 11.30 -0.57
N ASP A 58 17.29 11.98 0.50
CA ASP A 58 17.98 11.38 1.63
C ASP A 58 17.07 10.40 2.38
N GLY A 59 17.67 9.45 3.11
CA GLY A 59 16.93 8.44 3.88
C GLY A 59 17.00 7.04 3.29
N TYR A 60 17.47 6.88 2.05
CA TYR A 60 17.77 5.58 1.47
C TYR A 60 19.20 5.12 1.80
N GLN A 61 19.37 3.83 2.11
CA GLN A 61 20.71 3.25 2.26
C GLN A 61 21.52 3.43 0.96
N PRO A 62 22.83 3.73 1.06
CA PRO A 62 23.68 3.93 -0.13
C PRO A 62 23.62 2.77 -1.14
N GLY A 63 23.56 1.53 -0.66
CA GLY A 63 23.45 0.35 -1.52
C GLY A 63 22.10 0.27 -2.26
N VAL A 64 21.01 0.72 -1.65
CA VAL A 64 19.69 0.78 -2.32
C VAL A 64 19.72 1.83 -3.43
N ARG A 65 20.25 3.02 -3.16
CA ARG A 65 20.41 4.08 -4.18
C ARG A 65 21.27 3.61 -5.33
N GLN A 66 22.44 3.03 -5.03
CA GLN A 66 23.33 2.53 -6.06
C GLN A 66 22.64 1.51 -6.99
N ARG A 67 21.93 0.53 -6.44
CA ARG A 67 21.19 -0.46 -7.26
C ARG A 67 20.09 0.19 -8.10
N PHE A 68 19.38 1.16 -7.53
CA PHE A 68 18.38 1.92 -8.26
C PHE A 68 18.97 2.70 -9.43
N ASP A 69 20.07 3.42 -9.20
CA ASP A 69 20.78 4.19 -10.24
C ASP A 69 21.29 3.27 -11.35
N GLU A 70 21.87 2.11 -11.00
CA GLU A 70 22.29 1.09 -11.96
C GLU A 70 21.11 0.53 -12.77
N ALA A 71 19.94 0.34 -12.16
CA ALA A 71 18.74 -0.12 -12.87
C ALA A 71 18.27 0.94 -13.88
N VAL A 72 18.28 2.22 -13.51
CA VAL A 72 17.97 3.33 -14.42
C VAL A 72 18.94 3.38 -15.59
N GLU A 73 20.24 3.21 -15.35
CA GLU A 73 21.26 3.15 -16.40
C GLU A 73 21.02 1.97 -17.34
N ILE A 74 20.74 0.78 -16.82
CA ILE A 74 20.42 -0.40 -17.63
C ILE A 74 19.21 -0.14 -18.54
N LEU A 75 18.13 0.41 -18.00
CA LEU A 75 16.92 0.72 -18.76
C LEU A 75 17.18 1.77 -19.85
N THR A 76 17.98 2.79 -19.53
CA THR A 76 18.42 3.81 -20.50
C THR A 76 19.23 3.20 -21.65
N ASN A 77 20.18 2.31 -21.33
CA ASN A 77 20.98 1.60 -22.33
C ASN A 77 20.14 0.64 -23.20
N LEU A 78 19.00 0.17 -22.70
CA LEU A 78 18.01 -0.61 -23.45
C LEU A 78 17.06 0.26 -24.30
N GLY A 79 17.19 1.59 -24.22
CA GLY A 79 16.44 2.54 -25.05
C GLY A 79 15.23 3.15 -24.38
N ALA A 80 15.09 3.04 -23.06
CA ALA A 80 14.09 3.80 -22.31
C ALA A 80 14.56 5.26 -22.12
N GLU A 81 13.59 6.16 -21.93
CA GLU A 81 13.81 7.59 -21.77
C GLU A 81 13.47 8.01 -20.33
N PRO A 82 14.48 8.20 -19.46
CA PRO A 82 14.22 8.67 -18.10
C PRO A 82 13.80 10.15 -18.12
N VAL A 83 12.73 10.47 -17.39
CA VAL A 83 12.16 11.81 -17.24
C VAL A 83 12.02 12.11 -15.76
N GLU A 84 12.54 13.23 -15.29
CA GLU A 84 12.30 13.66 -13.91
C GLU A 84 10.87 14.18 -13.77
N VAL A 85 10.11 13.68 -12.79
CA VAL A 85 8.74 14.11 -12.51
C VAL A 85 8.60 14.54 -11.05
N SER A 86 7.73 15.50 -10.80
CA SER A 86 7.45 16.00 -9.46
C SER A 86 6.07 15.58 -8.98
N CYS A 87 6.01 14.97 -7.80
CA CYS A 87 4.79 14.56 -7.11
C CYS A 87 4.78 15.19 -5.70
N PRO A 88 4.57 16.52 -5.57
CA PRO A 88 4.81 17.25 -4.33
C PRO A 88 3.95 16.78 -3.16
N ASN A 89 2.76 16.25 -3.40
CA ASN A 89 1.87 15.78 -2.34
C ASN A 89 2.29 14.41 -1.75
N PHE A 90 3.29 13.73 -2.32
CA PHE A 90 3.81 12.47 -1.76
C PHE A 90 4.43 12.65 -0.38
N GLU A 91 4.92 13.86 -0.06
CA GLU A 91 5.43 14.19 1.27
C GLU A 91 4.39 14.00 2.39
N TYR A 92 3.10 14.13 2.07
CA TYR A 92 2.00 13.96 3.02
C TYR A 92 1.45 12.53 3.08
N ALA A 93 1.93 11.63 2.22
CA ALA A 93 1.34 10.31 2.03
C ALA A 93 1.37 9.46 3.31
N LEU A 94 2.50 9.46 4.04
CA LEU A 94 2.64 8.71 5.29
C LEU A 94 1.59 9.15 6.32
N ALA A 95 1.44 10.45 6.54
CA ALA A 95 0.47 10.99 7.49
C ALA A 95 -0.98 10.68 7.07
N ALA A 96 -1.31 10.87 5.78
CA ALA A 96 -2.63 10.56 5.25
C ALA A 96 -2.98 9.07 5.39
N TYR A 97 -2.04 8.18 5.11
CA TYR A 97 -2.20 6.74 5.26
C TYR A 97 -2.54 6.35 6.70
N TYR A 98 -1.79 6.88 7.68
CA TYR A 98 -2.01 6.57 9.10
C TYR A 98 -3.29 7.16 9.69
N LEU A 99 -3.94 8.07 8.99
CA LEU A 99 -5.29 8.54 9.33
C LEU A 99 -6.37 7.72 8.61
N ILE A 100 -6.17 7.39 7.34
CA ILE A 100 -7.17 6.67 6.53
C ILE A 100 -7.23 5.19 6.90
N LEU A 101 -6.10 4.47 6.86
CA LEU A 101 -6.10 3.03 7.07
C LEU A 101 -6.65 2.62 8.45
N PRO A 102 -6.21 3.20 9.58
CA PRO A 102 -6.79 2.86 10.88
C PRO A 102 -8.27 3.18 10.96
N SER A 103 -8.74 4.28 10.36
CA SER A 103 -10.14 4.66 10.32
C SER A 103 -10.99 3.62 9.57
N GLU A 104 -10.56 3.24 8.38
CA GLU A 104 -11.22 2.20 7.59
C GLU A 104 -11.16 0.83 8.29
N ALA A 105 -10.03 0.46 8.87
CA ALA A 105 -9.87 -0.79 9.62
C ALA A 105 -10.80 -0.82 10.84
N SER A 106 -10.89 0.26 11.61
CA SER A 106 -11.79 0.38 12.76
C SER A 106 -13.26 0.15 12.35
N SER A 107 -13.68 0.80 11.26
CA SER A 107 -15.05 0.64 10.72
C SER A 107 -15.28 -0.78 10.19
N ASN A 108 -14.39 -1.31 9.36
CA ASN A 108 -14.57 -2.62 8.73
C ASN A 108 -14.52 -3.77 9.73
N LEU A 109 -13.64 -3.70 10.74
CA LEU A 109 -13.47 -4.75 11.74
C LEU A 109 -14.51 -4.67 12.87
N ALA A 110 -15.39 -3.66 12.89
CA ALA A 110 -16.51 -3.57 13.82
C ALA A 110 -17.49 -4.74 13.70
N ARG A 111 -17.56 -5.38 12.51
CA ARG A 111 -18.44 -6.55 12.28
C ARG A 111 -18.05 -7.81 13.08
N PHE A 112 -16.80 -7.90 13.54
CA PHE A 112 -16.35 -9.02 14.37
C PHE A 112 -16.69 -8.73 15.84
N ASP A 113 -17.93 -8.98 16.18
CA ASP A 113 -18.56 -8.62 17.46
C ASP A 113 -18.77 -9.82 18.41
N GLY A 114 -18.35 -11.03 17.99
CA GLY A 114 -18.57 -12.27 18.74
C GLY A 114 -19.96 -12.85 18.58
N MET A 115 -20.85 -12.22 17.79
CA MET A 115 -22.26 -12.65 17.60
C MET A 115 -22.49 -13.31 16.26
N ARG A 116 -21.94 -12.76 15.16
CA ARG A 116 -22.26 -13.12 13.78
C ARG A 116 -21.16 -13.89 13.08
N PHE A 117 -19.91 -13.59 13.38
CA PHE A 117 -18.76 -14.11 12.63
C PHE A 117 -17.61 -14.52 13.54
N GLY A 118 -16.86 -15.55 13.10
CA GLY A 118 -15.62 -15.96 13.69
C GLY A 118 -15.78 -16.61 15.08
N ILE A 119 -14.78 -16.43 15.91
CA ILE A 119 -14.76 -16.95 17.27
C ILE A 119 -15.75 -16.20 18.18
N ARG A 120 -16.20 -16.90 19.23
CA ARG A 120 -16.99 -16.31 20.32
C ARG A 120 -16.36 -16.76 21.65
N VAL A 121 -15.95 -15.80 22.46
CA VAL A 121 -15.22 -16.05 23.71
C VAL A 121 -15.92 -15.33 24.85
N GLY A 122 -15.93 -15.98 26.04
CA GLY A 122 -16.50 -15.41 27.25
C GLY A 122 -18.04 -15.53 27.32
N ASP A 123 -18.67 -16.33 26.46
CA ASP A 123 -20.10 -16.62 26.54
C ASP A 123 -20.32 -17.84 27.46
N ASP A 124 -20.54 -17.58 28.73
CA ASP A 124 -20.83 -18.59 29.77
C ASP A 124 -22.32 -18.69 30.11
N GLY A 125 -23.15 -17.94 29.39
CA GLY A 125 -24.62 -17.84 29.60
C GLY A 125 -25.02 -16.78 30.65
N GLU A 126 -24.07 -16.18 31.36
CA GLU A 126 -24.30 -15.12 32.35
C GLU A 126 -23.71 -13.77 31.85
N ALA A 127 -22.66 -13.79 31.01
CA ALA A 127 -22.03 -12.63 30.46
C ALA A 127 -22.96 -11.82 29.57
N ASN A 128 -22.94 -10.50 29.68
CA ASN A 128 -23.70 -9.61 28.81
C ASN A 128 -22.99 -9.45 27.45
N VAL A 129 -23.70 -8.84 26.48
CA VAL A 129 -23.22 -8.66 25.10
C VAL A 129 -21.89 -7.91 25.02
N GLU A 130 -21.71 -6.87 25.86
CA GLU A 130 -20.50 -6.06 25.88
C GLU A 130 -19.28 -6.88 26.39
N GLU A 131 -19.49 -7.69 27.42
CA GLU A 131 -18.46 -8.58 27.97
C GLU A 131 -18.02 -9.64 26.93
N VAL A 132 -18.97 -10.31 26.28
CA VAL A 132 -18.68 -11.30 25.22
C VAL A 132 -17.96 -10.65 24.04
N MET A 133 -18.42 -9.49 23.59
CA MET A 133 -17.80 -8.75 22.50
C MET A 133 -16.37 -8.33 22.86
N SER A 134 -16.16 -7.80 24.06
CA SER A 134 -14.85 -7.37 24.54
C SER A 134 -13.87 -8.54 24.66
N ALA A 135 -14.28 -9.65 25.27
CA ALA A 135 -13.48 -10.86 25.40
C ALA A 135 -13.13 -11.45 24.03
N THR A 136 -14.09 -11.53 23.11
CA THR A 136 -13.89 -12.04 21.76
C THR A 136 -12.90 -11.18 20.97
N ARG A 137 -13.06 -9.87 20.97
CA ARG A 137 -12.16 -8.94 20.27
C ARG A 137 -10.76 -8.93 20.88
N ALA A 138 -10.66 -9.02 22.23
CA ALA A 138 -9.38 -9.13 22.92
C ALA A 138 -8.62 -10.40 22.54
N ALA A 139 -9.29 -11.52 22.40
CA ALA A 139 -8.69 -12.80 22.04
C ALA A 139 -8.42 -12.93 20.52
N GLY A 140 -9.28 -12.36 19.67
CA GLY A 140 -9.26 -12.54 18.22
C GLY A 140 -8.33 -11.58 17.47
N PHE A 141 -8.05 -10.39 17.99
CA PHE A 141 -7.20 -9.40 17.35
C PHE A 141 -5.80 -9.37 17.95
N GLY A 142 -4.77 -9.37 17.11
CA GLY A 142 -3.40 -9.10 17.53
C GLY A 142 -3.20 -7.65 17.98
N ASP A 143 -2.09 -7.38 18.68
CA ASP A 143 -1.86 -6.09 19.34
C ASP A 143 -1.77 -4.91 18.36
N GLU A 144 -1.13 -5.09 17.20
CA GLU A 144 -1.07 -4.04 16.17
C GLU A 144 -2.46 -3.73 15.60
N VAL A 145 -3.30 -4.74 15.38
CA VAL A 145 -4.67 -4.53 14.91
C VAL A 145 -5.49 -3.76 15.95
N LYS A 146 -5.36 -4.10 17.23
CA LYS A 146 -6.00 -3.37 18.33
C LYS A 146 -5.57 -1.91 18.37
N ARG A 147 -4.25 -1.65 18.20
CA ARG A 147 -3.72 -0.27 18.13
C ARG A 147 -4.34 0.51 16.98
N ARG A 148 -4.41 -0.07 15.78
CA ARG A 148 -5.01 0.58 14.61
C ARG A 148 -6.51 0.82 14.79
N ILE A 149 -7.24 -0.11 15.39
CA ILE A 149 -8.66 0.08 15.71
C ILE A 149 -8.86 1.26 16.67
N MET A 150 -8.04 1.37 17.72
CA MET A 150 -8.11 2.48 18.66
C MET A 150 -7.82 3.83 18.01
N LEU A 151 -6.74 3.91 17.20
CA LEU A 151 -6.38 5.12 16.47
C LEU A 151 -7.47 5.52 15.48
N GLY A 152 -8.03 4.56 14.75
CA GLY A 152 -9.11 4.81 13.79
C GLY A 152 -10.40 5.26 14.47
N THR A 153 -10.76 4.65 15.59
CA THR A 153 -11.93 5.07 16.39
C THR A 153 -11.78 6.51 16.88
N TYR A 154 -10.58 6.88 17.33
CA TYR A 154 -10.29 8.25 17.74
C TYR A 154 -10.41 9.23 16.56
N ALA A 155 -9.79 8.93 15.41
CA ALA A 155 -9.82 9.78 14.22
C ALA A 155 -11.24 9.96 13.65
N LEU A 156 -12.13 8.97 13.84
CA LEU A 156 -13.52 9.02 13.40
C LEU A 156 -14.48 9.61 14.45
N SER A 157 -14.00 9.90 15.66
CA SER A 157 -14.87 10.40 16.74
C SER A 157 -15.36 11.82 16.47
N SER A 158 -16.46 12.18 17.14
CA SER A 158 -17.09 13.49 17.04
C SER A 158 -16.09 14.61 17.36
N GLY A 159 -16.00 15.62 16.50
CA GLY A 159 -15.07 16.74 16.62
C GLY A 159 -13.69 16.50 15.97
N TYR A 160 -13.32 15.27 15.64
CA TYR A 160 -12.04 14.94 15.00
C TYR A 160 -12.18 14.45 13.55
N TYR A 161 -13.34 13.98 13.16
CA TYR A 161 -13.59 13.42 11.82
C TYR A 161 -13.17 14.37 10.69
N ASP A 162 -13.63 15.61 10.71
CA ASP A 162 -13.33 16.59 9.67
C ASP A 162 -11.86 17.06 9.72
N ALA A 163 -11.30 17.15 10.92
CA ALA A 163 -9.91 17.59 11.13
C ALA A 163 -8.90 16.54 10.69
N TYR A 164 -9.20 15.26 10.86
CA TYR A 164 -8.28 14.16 10.57
C TYR A 164 -8.69 13.37 9.35
N TYR A 165 -9.74 12.55 9.42
CA TYR A 165 -10.13 11.67 8.33
C TYR A 165 -10.55 12.45 7.09
N GLY A 166 -11.39 13.46 7.23
CA GLY A 166 -11.85 14.31 6.13
C GLY A 166 -10.69 15.04 5.45
N GLN A 167 -9.73 15.55 6.23
CA GLN A 167 -8.55 16.21 5.69
C GLN A 167 -7.61 15.22 4.98
N ALA A 168 -7.39 14.03 5.55
CA ALA A 168 -6.59 12.98 4.93
C ALA A 168 -7.16 12.52 3.57
N GLN A 169 -8.49 12.44 3.44
CA GLN A 169 -9.16 12.12 2.17
C GLN A 169 -8.93 13.20 1.10
N LYS A 170 -8.88 14.48 1.48
CA LYS A 170 -8.52 15.58 0.57
C LYS A 170 -7.07 15.45 0.09
N VAL A 171 -6.14 15.15 1.01
CA VAL A 171 -4.73 14.90 0.67
C VAL A 171 -4.59 13.69 -0.25
N ARG A 172 -5.32 12.60 -0.01
CA ARG A 172 -5.39 11.44 -0.91
C ARG A 172 -5.77 11.85 -2.33
N THR A 173 -6.74 12.75 -2.47
CA THR A 173 -7.15 13.25 -3.79
C THR A 173 -6.04 14.05 -4.47
N LEU A 174 -5.24 14.82 -3.72
CA LEU A 174 -4.10 15.55 -4.27
C LEU A 174 -3.00 14.58 -4.72
N ILE A 175 -2.72 13.55 -3.95
CA ILE A 175 -1.77 12.49 -4.32
C ILE A 175 -2.20 11.79 -5.62
N ALA A 176 -3.49 11.45 -5.76
CA ALA A 176 -4.02 10.86 -7.00
C ALA A 176 -3.81 11.80 -8.20
N ARG A 177 -4.02 13.12 -8.03
CA ARG A 177 -3.77 14.11 -9.09
C ARG A 177 -2.30 14.24 -9.47
N ASP A 178 -1.36 14.05 -8.53
CA ASP A 178 0.07 14.01 -8.85
C ASP A 178 0.38 12.84 -9.80
N PHE A 179 -0.20 11.65 -9.55
CA PHE A 179 -0.08 10.52 -10.47
C PHE A 179 -0.70 10.82 -11.84
N ASP A 180 -1.91 11.39 -11.87
CA ASP A 180 -2.57 11.75 -13.13
C ASP A 180 -1.71 12.73 -13.94
N ALA A 181 -1.12 13.73 -13.29
CA ALA A 181 -0.22 14.68 -13.94
C ALA A 181 1.04 14.00 -14.48
N ALA A 182 1.70 13.16 -13.66
CA ALA A 182 2.90 12.44 -14.07
C ALA A 182 2.63 11.50 -15.25
N PHE A 183 1.52 10.76 -15.27
CA PHE A 183 1.17 9.85 -16.36
C PHE A 183 0.76 10.55 -17.67
N ASN A 184 0.57 11.85 -17.69
CA ASN A 184 0.49 12.61 -18.95
C ASN A 184 1.87 12.77 -19.63
N GLU A 185 2.95 12.68 -18.84
CA GLU A 185 4.31 12.89 -19.32
C GLU A 185 5.08 11.58 -19.51
N VAL A 186 4.76 10.53 -18.72
CA VAL A 186 5.51 9.27 -18.69
C VAL A 186 4.58 8.04 -18.77
N ASP A 187 5.15 6.92 -19.16
CA ASP A 187 4.40 5.66 -19.34
C ASP A 187 4.40 4.80 -18.06
N VAL A 188 5.46 4.91 -17.25
CA VAL A 188 5.60 4.26 -15.94
C VAL A 188 6.36 5.17 -14.99
N LEU A 189 6.14 4.97 -13.68
CA LEU A 189 6.95 5.59 -12.63
C LEU A 189 7.88 4.54 -12.02
N LEU A 190 9.10 4.94 -11.71
CA LEU A 190 10.12 4.09 -11.09
C LEU A 190 10.60 4.73 -9.80
N SER A 191 10.66 3.94 -8.73
CA SER A 191 11.22 4.34 -7.43
C SER A 191 11.84 3.13 -6.72
N PRO A 192 12.75 3.32 -5.77
CA PRO A 192 13.10 2.25 -4.84
C PRO A 192 11.85 1.77 -4.11
N THR A 193 11.73 0.46 -3.86
CA THR A 193 10.55 -0.08 -3.15
C THR A 193 10.58 0.25 -1.65
N ALA A 194 11.77 0.20 -1.04
CA ALA A 194 11.95 0.49 0.38
C ALA A 194 13.28 1.23 0.61
N PRO A 195 13.39 2.04 1.68
CA PRO A 195 14.62 2.79 1.98
C PRO A 195 15.81 1.92 2.34
N THR A 196 15.57 0.71 2.82
CA THR A 196 16.61 -0.20 3.33
C THR A 196 16.44 -1.59 2.74
N THR A 197 17.51 -2.38 2.79
CA THR A 197 17.42 -3.83 2.62
C THR A 197 16.65 -4.46 3.80
N ALA A 198 16.33 -5.76 3.70
CA ALA A 198 15.67 -6.48 4.79
C ALA A 198 16.45 -6.33 6.11
N PHE A 199 15.76 -5.96 7.18
CA PHE A 199 16.30 -5.88 8.53
C PHE A 199 16.12 -7.20 9.27
N LYS A 200 16.83 -7.40 10.39
CA LYS A 200 16.75 -8.64 11.17
C LYS A 200 15.38 -8.79 11.85
N LEU A 201 14.94 -10.02 12.05
CA LEU A 201 13.73 -10.30 12.81
C LEU A 201 13.84 -9.68 14.22
N GLY A 202 12.83 -8.89 14.60
CA GLY A 202 12.77 -8.22 15.89
C GLY A 202 13.51 -6.88 15.98
N GLU A 203 14.29 -6.47 14.97
CA GLU A 203 15.15 -5.27 15.04
C GLU A 203 14.38 -3.95 15.21
N LYS A 204 13.14 -3.87 14.74
CA LYS A 204 12.33 -2.64 14.76
C LYS A 204 11.08 -2.72 15.63
N LEU A 205 10.96 -3.71 16.51
CA LEU A 205 9.76 -3.90 17.34
C LEU A 205 9.54 -2.77 18.36
N ASP A 206 10.63 -2.17 18.84
CA ASP A 206 10.58 -1.13 19.87
C ASP A 206 10.46 0.29 19.28
N ASP A 207 10.54 0.44 17.95
CA ASP A 207 10.39 1.71 17.25
C ASP A 207 9.37 1.61 16.10
N PRO A 208 8.07 1.82 16.38
CA PRO A 208 7.03 1.78 15.37
C PRO A 208 7.25 2.79 14.25
N LEU A 209 7.82 3.97 14.52
CA LEU A 209 8.07 4.98 13.50
C LEU A 209 9.14 4.53 12.50
N ALA A 210 10.23 3.92 12.98
CA ALA A 210 11.25 3.35 12.11
C ALA A 210 10.70 2.20 11.25
N MET A 211 9.72 1.44 11.75
CA MET A 211 9.00 0.44 10.96
C MET A 211 8.16 1.11 9.87
N TYR A 212 7.42 2.15 10.19
CA TYR A 212 6.50 2.85 9.28
C TYR A 212 7.22 3.57 8.15
N LEU A 213 8.41 4.10 8.39
CA LEU A 213 9.23 4.75 7.36
C LEU A 213 9.68 3.81 6.23
N ASN A 214 9.61 2.48 6.42
CA ASN A 214 9.91 1.54 5.34
C ASN A 214 8.88 1.60 4.19
N ASP A 215 7.69 2.12 4.45
CA ASP A 215 6.58 2.14 3.49
C ASP A 215 6.50 3.44 2.67
N VAL A 216 7.42 4.39 2.88
CA VAL A 216 7.37 5.74 2.30
C VAL A 216 7.21 5.74 0.78
N ALA A 217 7.84 4.81 0.08
CA ALA A 217 7.78 4.71 -1.38
C ALA A 217 6.53 3.96 -1.89
N THR A 218 5.91 3.10 -1.07
CA THR A 218 4.76 2.28 -1.46
C THR A 218 3.41 2.89 -1.08
N ILE A 219 3.37 3.76 -0.07
CA ILE A 219 2.15 4.40 0.40
C ILE A 219 1.46 5.27 -0.67
N PRO A 220 2.15 6.13 -1.43
CA PRO A 220 1.50 7.00 -2.40
C PRO A 220 0.65 6.24 -3.42
N VAL A 221 1.19 5.17 -4.00
CA VAL A 221 0.49 4.36 -5.01
C VAL A 221 -0.72 3.64 -4.42
N ASN A 222 -0.65 3.19 -3.15
CA ASN A 222 -1.77 2.59 -2.45
C ASN A 222 -2.89 3.61 -2.18
N LEU A 223 -2.55 4.84 -1.78
CA LEU A 223 -3.53 5.91 -1.57
C LEU A 223 -4.22 6.33 -2.87
N ALA A 224 -3.48 6.41 -3.97
CA ALA A 224 -4.03 6.74 -5.29
C ALA A 224 -4.89 5.62 -5.88
N GLY A 225 -4.67 4.36 -5.50
CA GLY A 225 -5.37 3.20 -6.05
C GLY A 225 -4.81 2.75 -7.41
N ASN A 226 -3.57 3.10 -7.73
CA ASN A 226 -2.91 2.69 -8.96
C ASN A 226 -2.29 1.29 -8.84
N ALA A 227 -2.07 0.64 -9.97
CA ALA A 227 -1.31 -0.60 -10.02
C ALA A 227 0.18 -0.36 -9.75
N ALA A 228 0.82 -1.28 -9.04
CA ALA A 228 2.25 -1.27 -8.82
C ALA A 228 2.84 -2.68 -8.78
N MET A 229 4.14 -2.76 -9.04
CA MET A 229 4.89 -4.01 -9.00
C MET A 229 6.28 -3.77 -8.43
N SER A 230 6.72 -4.61 -7.51
CA SER A 230 8.10 -4.63 -7.04
C SER A 230 8.91 -5.65 -7.83
N LEU A 231 10.09 -5.25 -8.26
CA LEU A 231 11.03 -6.08 -9.03
C LEU A 231 12.35 -6.20 -8.28
N PRO A 232 12.98 -7.38 -8.25
CA PRO A 232 14.35 -7.49 -7.75
C PRO A 232 15.34 -6.86 -8.73
N ILE A 233 16.31 -6.12 -8.19
CA ILE A 233 17.40 -5.46 -8.94
C ILE A 233 18.75 -5.79 -8.36
#